data_01de289a6f85a2af89f2346442e6ce76
#
_entry.id   01de289a6f85a2af89f2346442e6ce76
#
_cell.length_a   1.000
_cell.length_b   1.000
_cell.length_c   1.000
_cell.angle_alpha   90.00
_cell.angle_beta   90.00
_cell.angle_gamma   90.00
#
_symmetry.space_group_name_H-M   'P 1'
#
loop_
_entity.id
_entity.type
_entity.pdbx_description
1 polymer ?
#
loop_
_entity_poly.entity_id
_entity_poly.type
_entity_poly.pdbx_seq_one_letter_code
_entity_poly.pdbx_strand_id
1 'polypeptide(L)'
;MSAPRGVLVTGGTGILGRAVVRRLLEGGTRVAVSYRRTGEWQSLQAEAGVGAALFGFEADLSDAGQAQGLVERAAAELRVLDGVALVAGGWAGGTSFDEAPVDEWSRMLRANLDSAAYVCRAALPHLRRQGGGIVAVGSRAAEQGGGGMAAYAVSKLALHALVRALAQENRRDGVRVNAVLPGTIDTPANREAMKNADRSSWTTPDSIARVVLFLLSSDSAATTGALVPVDAPG
;
A
#
# COMPACT_ATOMS: atom_id res chain seq x y z
N MET A 1 -19.07 10.29 4.86
CA MET A 1 -18.09 9.16 4.94
C MET A 1 -17.61 9.05 6.38
N SER A 2 -17.78 7.89 7.02
CA SER A 2 -17.12 7.65 8.29
C SER A 2 -15.68 7.20 8.00
N ALA A 3 -14.75 8.13 8.15
CA ALA A 3 -13.32 7.86 7.98
C ALA A 3 -12.84 6.86 9.05
N PRO A 4 -11.84 6.03 8.76
CA PRO A 4 -11.20 5.20 9.77
C PRO A 4 -10.54 6.09 10.84
N ARG A 5 -10.53 5.62 12.09
CA ARG A 5 -9.98 6.38 13.23
C ARG A 5 -8.46 6.32 13.30
N GLY A 6 -7.90 5.15 13.01
CA GLY A 6 -6.47 4.92 13.02
C GLY A 6 -6.03 4.00 11.89
N VAL A 7 -5.09 4.48 11.07
CA VAL A 7 -4.58 3.76 9.89
C VAL A 7 -3.06 3.64 9.92
N LEU A 8 -2.57 2.43 9.69
CA LEU A 8 -1.16 2.19 9.37
C LEU A 8 -0.96 2.26 7.85
N VAL A 9 -0.06 3.13 7.40
CA VAL A 9 0.35 3.23 6.00
C VAL A 9 1.78 2.74 5.84
N THR A 10 1.98 1.60 5.20
CA THR A 10 3.32 1.14 4.86
C THR A 10 3.88 1.94 3.67
N GLY A 11 5.17 2.29 3.71
CA GLY A 11 5.76 3.11 2.64
C GLY A 11 5.17 4.53 2.58
N GLY A 12 4.71 5.07 3.71
CA GLY A 12 4.06 6.37 3.80
C GLY A 12 4.92 7.55 3.35
N THR A 13 6.24 7.40 3.31
CA THR A 13 7.17 8.44 2.84
C THR A 13 7.35 8.51 1.32
N GLY A 14 6.91 7.49 0.59
CA GLY A 14 6.92 7.46 -0.88
C GLY A 14 5.83 8.37 -1.49
N ILE A 15 5.90 8.63 -2.79
CA ILE A 15 5.01 9.57 -3.49
C ILE A 15 3.53 9.21 -3.31
N LEU A 16 3.15 7.95 -3.56
CA LEU A 16 1.78 7.48 -3.34
C LEU A 16 1.44 7.46 -1.86
N GLY A 17 2.38 7.00 -1.01
CA GLY A 17 2.19 6.97 0.43
C GLY A 17 1.89 8.35 1.02
N ARG A 18 2.61 9.39 0.60
CA ARG A 18 2.35 10.79 0.99
C ARG A 18 0.95 11.26 0.62
N ALA A 19 0.48 10.91 -0.59
CA ALA A 19 -0.88 11.25 -1.01
C ALA A 19 -1.94 10.57 -0.13
N VAL A 20 -1.74 9.28 0.22
CA VAL A 20 -2.63 8.54 1.14
C VAL A 20 -2.59 9.15 2.54
N VAL A 21 -1.39 9.41 3.09
CA VAL A 21 -1.21 10.03 4.42
C VAL A 21 -1.90 11.38 4.50
N ARG A 22 -1.65 12.26 3.52
CA ARG A 22 -2.28 13.59 3.47
C ARG A 22 -3.80 13.49 3.51
N ARG A 23 -4.40 12.65 2.66
CA ARG A 23 -5.85 12.48 2.60
C ARG A 23 -6.45 11.92 3.89
N LEU A 24 -5.77 10.99 4.54
CA LEU A 24 -6.18 10.44 5.83
C LEU A 24 -6.17 11.53 6.93
N LEU A 25 -5.09 12.32 6.99
CA LEU A 25 -4.98 13.44 7.95
C LEU A 25 -6.04 14.52 7.71
N GLU A 26 -6.30 14.89 6.45
CA GLU A 26 -7.37 15.81 6.06
C GLU A 26 -8.76 15.31 6.54
N GLY A 27 -8.96 13.99 6.55
CA GLY A 27 -10.16 13.33 7.08
C GLY A 27 -10.20 13.19 8.60
N GLY A 28 -9.21 13.70 9.34
CA GLY A 28 -9.12 13.59 10.80
C GLY A 28 -8.65 12.24 11.32
N THR A 29 -8.14 11.36 10.46
CA THR A 29 -7.61 10.06 10.83
C THR A 29 -6.26 10.19 11.52
N ARG A 30 -6.02 9.42 12.58
CA ARG A 30 -4.67 9.24 13.15
C ARG A 30 -3.87 8.31 12.25
N VAL A 31 -2.67 8.68 11.85
CA VAL A 31 -1.89 7.95 10.85
C VAL A 31 -0.54 7.51 11.42
N ALA A 32 -0.27 6.22 11.37
CA ALA A 32 1.06 5.66 11.58
C ALA A 32 1.69 5.33 10.22
N VAL A 33 2.97 5.59 10.04
CA VAL A 33 3.70 5.27 8.80
C VAL A 33 4.95 4.46 9.08
N SER A 34 5.27 3.53 8.19
CA SER A 34 6.60 2.93 8.15
C SER A 34 7.52 3.71 7.22
N TYR A 35 8.78 3.85 7.59
CA TYR A 35 9.82 4.43 6.76
C TYR A 35 11.13 3.65 6.88
N ARG A 36 12.05 3.84 5.94
CA ARG A 36 13.42 3.28 5.96
C ARG A 36 14.51 4.34 6.01
N ARG A 37 14.18 5.58 5.68
CA ARG A 37 15.12 6.71 5.64
C ARG A 37 14.58 7.86 6.47
N THR A 38 15.31 8.21 7.52
CA THR A 38 14.92 9.26 8.47
C THR A 38 14.67 10.61 7.79
N GLY A 39 15.47 10.98 6.78
CA GLY A 39 15.27 12.24 6.06
C GLY A 39 13.94 12.31 5.30
N GLU A 40 13.45 11.18 4.75
CA GLU A 40 12.13 11.13 4.10
C GLU A 40 10.99 11.27 5.13
N TRP A 41 11.17 10.69 6.31
CA TRP A 41 10.24 10.85 7.42
C TRP A 41 10.17 12.29 7.89
N GLN A 42 11.31 12.94 8.12
CA GLN A 42 11.37 14.35 8.53
C GLN A 42 10.69 15.27 7.51
N SER A 43 10.90 15.01 6.20
CA SER A 43 10.22 15.74 5.13
C SER A 43 8.68 15.56 5.20
N LEU A 44 8.19 14.33 5.40
CA LEU A 44 6.77 14.06 5.54
C LEU A 44 6.17 14.73 6.78
N GLN A 45 6.90 14.73 7.91
CA GLN A 45 6.50 15.43 9.12
C GLN A 45 6.34 16.94 8.91
N ALA A 46 7.31 17.55 8.21
CA ALA A 46 7.26 18.97 7.89
C ALA A 46 6.06 19.31 6.98
N GLU A 47 5.76 18.46 6.00
CA GLU A 47 4.60 18.63 5.11
C GLU A 47 3.26 18.50 5.85
N ALA A 48 3.17 17.59 6.82
CA ALA A 48 1.96 17.39 7.62
C ALA A 48 1.66 18.54 8.59
N GLY A 49 2.69 19.28 8.99
CA GLY A 49 2.59 20.40 9.90
C GLY A 49 2.59 20.02 11.38
N VAL A 50 2.75 21.05 12.21
CA VAL A 50 2.78 20.90 13.68
C VAL A 50 1.42 20.48 14.20
N GLY A 51 1.39 19.45 15.06
CA GLY A 51 0.15 18.97 15.68
C GLY A 51 -0.62 17.94 14.85
N ALA A 52 -0.14 17.59 13.66
CA ALA A 52 -0.73 16.49 12.89
C ALA A 52 -0.67 15.17 13.67
N ALA A 53 -1.75 14.40 13.65
CA ALA A 53 -1.82 13.08 14.28
C ALA A 53 -1.06 12.03 13.45
N LEU A 54 0.23 12.27 13.21
CA LEU A 54 1.12 11.50 12.36
C LEU A 54 2.30 10.93 13.16
N PHE A 55 2.49 9.62 13.08
CA PHE A 55 3.47 8.86 13.85
C PHE A 55 4.36 8.04 12.91
N GLY A 56 5.68 8.15 13.04
CA GLY A 56 6.63 7.45 12.18
C GLY A 56 7.39 6.36 12.90
N PHE A 57 7.57 5.23 12.22
CA PHE A 57 8.30 4.09 12.73
C PHE A 57 9.27 3.56 11.67
N GLU A 58 10.54 3.48 12.03
CA GLU A 58 11.52 2.83 11.17
C GLU A 58 11.35 1.32 11.23
N ALA A 59 11.25 0.67 10.05
CA ALA A 59 11.12 -0.78 9.94
C ALA A 59 11.48 -1.27 8.53
N ASP A 60 12.22 -2.38 8.46
CA ASP A 60 12.33 -3.21 7.25
C ASP A 60 11.19 -4.22 7.25
N LEU A 61 10.23 -4.02 6.36
CA LEU A 61 9.04 -4.87 6.27
C LEU A 61 9.32 -6.25 5.65
N SER A 62 10.50 -6.47 5.07
CA SER A 62 10.92 -7.79 4.61
C SER A 62 11.41 -8.69 5.75
N ASP A 63 11.52 -8.15 6.95
CA ASP A 63 11.77 -8.87 8.20
C ASP A 63 10.47 -9.02 9.00
N ALA A 64 10.08 -10.25 9.28
CA ALA A 64 8.81 -10.55 9.96
C ALA A 64 8.74 -9.99 11.39
N GLY A 65 9.86 -9.98 12.11
CA GLY A 65 9.93 -9.45 13.48
C GLY A 65 9.78 -7.93 13.50
N GLN A 66 10.43 -7.23 12.57
CA GLN A 66 10.28 -5.77 12.44
C GLN A 66 8.87 -5.38 11.98
N ALA A 67 8.28 -6.14 11.06
CA ALA A 67 6.88 -5.91 10.64
C ALA A 67 5.91 -6.10 11.81
N GLN A 68 6.08 -7.12 12.63
CA GLN A 68 5.28 -7.32 13.84
C GLN A 68 5.47 -6.17 14.83
N GLY A 69 6.71 -5.83 15.17
CA GLY A 69 7.01 -4.72 16.10
C GLY A 69 6.51 -3.37 15.59
N LEU A 70 6.50 -3.13 14.27
CA LEU A 70 5.87 -1.96 13.67
C LEU A 70 4.38 -1.91 13.98
N VAL A 71 3.65 -3.00 13.71
CA VAL A 71 2.19 -3.04 13.90
C VAL A 71 1.82 -2.87 15.36
N GLU A 72 2.55 -3.49 16.28
CA GLU A 72 2.33 -3.35 17.73
C GLU A 72 2.51 -1.89 18.20
N ARG A 73 3.62 -1.25 17.80
CA ARG A 73 3.88 0.17 18.13
C ARG A 73 2.84 1.10 17.49
N ALA A 74 2.47 0.84 16.24
CA ALA A 74 1.45 1.61 15.54
C ALA A 74 0.09 1.48 16.23
N ALA A 75 -0.33 0.26 16.59
CA ALA A 75 -1.60 0.02 17.28
C ALA A 75 -1.65 0.71 18.66
N ALA A 76 -0.55 0.70 19.39
CA ALA A 76 -0.45 1.38 20.70
C ALA A 76 -0.59 2.91 20.54
N GLU A 77 0.13 3.50 19.58
CA GLU A 77 0.12 4.94 19.33
C GLU A 77 -1.20 5.43 18.75
N LEU A 78 -1.77 4.69 17.82
CA LEU A 78 -3.06 5.00 17.20
C LEU A 78 -4.25 4.83 18.17
N ARG A 79 -4.08 4.06 19.25
CA ARG A 79 -5.12 3.63 20.21
C ARG A 79 -6.18 2.70 19.59
N VAL A 80 -6.46 2.87 18.32
CA VAL A 80 -7.35 2.04 17.51
C VAL A 80 -6.67 1.82 16.17
N LEU A 81 -6.48 0.58 15.76
CA LEU A 81 -6.03 0.22 14.42
C LEU A 81 -7.22 -0.41 13.70
N ASP A 82 -7.91 0.37 12.87
CA ASP A 82 -9.06 -0.05 12.07
C ASP A 82 -8.82 0.05 10.55
N GLY A 83 -7.61 0.45 10.15
CA GLY A 83 -7.20 0.46 8.75
C GLY A 83 -5.73 0.18 8.52
N VAL A 84 -5.41 -0.53 7.43
CA VAL A 84 -4.04 -0.73 6.95
C VAL A 84 -3.98 -0.46 5.45
N ALA A 85 -3.14 0.49 5.04
CA ALA A 85 -2.81 0.74 3.63
C ALA A 85 -1.42 0.16 3.32
N LEU A 86 -1.37 -0.91 2.54
CA LEU A 86 -0.14 -1.59 2.10
C LEU A 86 0.37 -0.91 0.82
N VAL A 87 1.09 0.20 0.99
CA VAL A 87 1.63 1.01 -0.12
C VAL A 87 3.09 0.70 -0.40
N ALA A 88 3.82 0.14 0.59
CA ALA A 88 5.19 -0.29 0.39
C ALA A 88 5.29 -1.32 -0.74
N GLY A 89 6.32 -1.16 -1.56
CA GLY A 89 6.61 -2.04 -2.67
C GLY A 89 7.71 -1.48 -3.55
N GLY A 90 8.05 -2.24 -4.58
CA GLY A 90 9.06 -1.85 -5.55
C GLY A 90 8.68 -2.31 -6.96
N TRP A 91 9.40 -1.76 -7.93
CA TRP A 91 9.34 -2.15 -9.32
C TRP A 91 10.74 -2.51 -9.82
N ALA A 92 10.83 -3.53 -10.65
CA ALA A 92 11.98 -3.85 -11.45
C ALA A 92 11.52 -4.45 -12.78
N GLY A 93 12.28 -4.21 -13.82
CA GLY A 93 12.00 -4.67 -15.16
C GLY A 93 12.81 -3.92 -16.20
N GLY A 94 12.52 -4.19 -17.48
CA GLY A 94 13.22 -3.60 -18.61
C GLY A 94 14.18 -4.55 -19.32
N THR A 95 14.37 -5.78 -18.78
CA THR A 95 15.20 -6.85 -19.38
C THR A 95 14.41 -8.14 -19.48
N SER A 96 14.80 -9.04 -20.39
CA SER A 96 14.24 -10.39 -20.47
C SER A 96 14.53 -11.17 -19.19
N PHE A 97 13.73 -12.20 -18.91
CA PHE A 97 13.82 -12.94 -17.64
C PHE A 97 15.18 -13.66 -17.46
N ASP A 98 15.74 -14.15 -18.53
CA ASP A 98 17.04 -14.84 -18.55
C ASP A 98 18.24 -13.89 -18.42
N GLU A 99 18.06 -12.61 -18.75
CA GLU A 99 19.08 -11.56 -18.63
C GLU A 99 18.96 -10.74 -17.35
N ALA A 100 17.81 -10.83 -16.66
CA ALA A 100 17.57 -10.10 -15.43
C ALA A 100 18.54 -10.52 -14.30
N PRO A 101 18.95 -9.61 -13.40
CA PRO A 101 19.78 -9.98 -12.25
C PRO A 101 19.12 -11.09 -11.41
N VAL A 102 19.90 -12.12 -11.07
CA VAL A 102 19.39 -13.31 -10.34
C VAL A 102 18.68 -12.93 -9.03
N ASP A 103 19.14 -11.91 -8.35
CA ASP A 103 18.55 -11.42 -7.10
C ASP A 103 17.24 -10.63 -7.29
N GLU A 104 16.92 -10.19 -8.52
CA GLU A 104 15.70 -9.44 -8.81
C GLU A 104 14.46 -10.22 -8.42
N TRP A 105 14.43 -11.52 -8.68
CA TRP A 105 13.34 -12.39 -8.29
C TRP A 105 13.03 -12.32 -6.80
N SER A 106 14.00 -12.62 -5.95
CA SER A 106 13.82 -12.61 -4.50
C SER A 106 13.58 -11.20 -3.95
N ARG A 107 14.18 -10.19 -4.55
CA ARG A 107 14.00 -8.78 -4.17
C ARG A 107 12.57 -8.33 -4.44
N MET A 108 11.96 -8.69 -5.57
CA MET A 108 10.57 -8.33 -5.87
C MET A 108 9.58 -9.07 -4.98
N LEU A 109 9.80 -10.35 -4.71
CA LEU A 109 8.97 -11.09 -3.77
C LEU A 109 9.03 -10.48 -2.37
N ARG A 110 10.23 -10.22 -1.84
CA ARG A 110 10.38 -9.58 -0.52
C ARG A 110 9.72 -8.21 -0.46
N ALA A 111 9.92 -7.37 -1.49
CA ALA A 111 9.40 -6.00 -1.47
C ALA A 111 7.88 -5.92 -1.61
N ASN A 112 7.25 -6.78 -2.42
CA ASN A 112 5.85 -6.66 -2.80
C ASN A 112 4.93 -7.68 -2.12
N LEU A 113 5.43 -8.87 -1.78
CA LEU A 113 4.63 -9.94 -1.20
C LEU A 113 4.94 -10.15 0.29
N ASP A 114 6.20 -10.47 0.64
CA ASP A 114 6.54 -10.82 2.03
C ASP A 114 6.27 -9.66 2.97
N SER A 115 6.65 -8.43 2.57
CA SER A 115 6.39 -7.21 3.34
C SER A 115 4.90 -7.02 3.63
N ALA A 116 4.04 -7.25 2.65
CA ALA A 116 2.59 -7.16 2.82
C ALA A 116 2.05 -8.31 3.69
N ALA A 117 2.52 -9.55 3.46
CA ALA A 117 2.08 -10.73 4.20
C ALA A 117 2.42 -10.62 5.69
N TYR A 118 3.63 -10.17 6.04
CA TYR A 118 4.04 -10.00 7.43
C TYR A 118 3.24 -8.91 8.15
N VAL A 119 3.00 -7.78 7.48
CA VAL A 119 2.14 -6.72 8.04
C VAL A 119 0.70 -7.19 8.19
N CYS A 120 0.12 -7.89 7.21
CA CYS A 120 -1.21 -8.47 7.32
C CYS A 120 -1.30 -9.42 8.50
N ARG A 121 -0.35 -10.36 8.62
CA ARG A 121 -0.30 -11.33 9.73
C ARG A 121 -0.33 -10.65 11.09
N ALA A 122 0.44 -9.59 11.26
CA ALA A 122 0.50 -8.83 12.51
C ALA A 122 -0.76 -7.99 12.76
N ALA A 123 -1.34 -7.39 11.72
CA ALA A 123 -2.48 -6.47 11.85
C ALA A 123 -3.83 -7.18 12.03
N LEU A 124 -4.04 -8.37 11.46
CA LEU A 124 -5.30 -9.09 11.50
C LEU A 124 -5.86 -9.32 12.93
N PRO A 125 -5.06 -9.70 13.95
CA PRO A 125 -5.57 -9.83 15.31
C PRO A 125 -6.15 -8.52 15.89
N HIS A 126 -5.59 -7.37 15.50
CA HIS A 126 -6.11 -6.06 15.91
C HIS A 126 -7.41 -5.72 15.17
N LEU A 127 -7.45 -5.95 13.86
CA LEU A 127 -8.61 -5.65 13.03
C LEU A 127 -9.83 -6.51 13.37
N ARG A 128 -9.64 -7.80 13.71
CA ARG A 128 -10.73 -8.70 14.11
C ARG A 128 -11.48 -8.27 15.37
N ARG A 129 -10.86 -7.47 16.24
CA ARG A 129 -11.50 -7.04 17.50
C ARG A 129 -12.62 -6.02 17.29
N GLN A 130 -12.62 -5.30 16.18
CA GLN A 130 -13.54 -4.18 15.97
C GLN A 130 -14.01 -4.01 14.53
N GLY A 131 -13.63 -4.93 13.65
CA GLY A 131 -13.76 -4.77 12.22
C GLY A 131 -12.70 -3.83 11.67
N GLY A 132 -12.64 -3.68 10.35
CA GLY A 132 -11.69 -2.76 9.71
C GLY A 132 -11.40 -3.13 8.26
N GLY A 133 -10.39 -2.46 7.69
CA GLY A 133 -10.02 -2.67 6.30
C GLY A 133 -8.53 -2.73 6.05
N ILE A 134 -8.13 -3.63 5.14
CA ILE A 134 -6.80 -3.67 4.53
C ILE A 134 -6.95 -3.32 3.06
N VAL A 135 -6.15 -2.38 2.57
CA VAL A 135 -6.08 -2.02 1.15
C VAL A 135 -4.65 -2.13 0.66
N ALA A 136 -4.41 -3.03 -0.28
CA ALA A 136 -3.11 -3.22 -0.90
C ALA A 136 -2.99 -2.45 -2.22
N VAL A 137 -1.78 -2.00 -2.55
CA VAL A 137 -1.45 -1.46 -3.87
C VAL A 137 -0.92 -2.59 -4.75
N GLY A 138 -1.79 -3.10 -5.59
CA GLY A 138 -1.48 -4.08 -6.63
C GLY A 138 -0.91 -3.43 -7.89
N SER A 139 -1.19 -4.03 -9.06
CA SER A 139 -0.76 -3.50 -10.35
C SER A 139 -1.64 -4.04 -11.47
N ARG A 140 -2.14 -3.15 -12.32
CA ARG A 140 -2.84 -3.53 -13.55
C ARG A 140 -1.89 -4.17 -14.56
N ALA A 141 -0.68 -3.64 -14.69
CA ALA A 141 0.33 -4.18 -15.61
C ALA A 141 0.70 -5.64 -15.28
N ALA A 142 0.65 -6.03 -14.01
CA ALA A 142 0.89 -7.42 -13.62
C ALA A 142 -0.18 -8.38 -14.17
N GLU A 143 -1.45 -7.95 -14.23
CA GLU A 143 -2.54 -8.79 -14.79
C GLU A 143 -2.45 -8.90 -16.30
N GLN A 144 -1.90 -7.91 -16.98
CA GLN A 144 -1.79 -7.88 -18.43
C GLN A 144 -0.59 -8.70 -18.97
N GLY A 145 0.37 -9.07 -18.13
CA GLY A 145 1.49 -9.91 -18.53
C GLY A 145 2.48 -9.21 -19.47
N GLY A 146 2.97 -8.04 -19.10
CA GLY A 146 3.98 -7.33 -19.90
C GLY A 146 5.34 -8.05 -19.93
N GLY A 147 6.03 -8.06 -21.10
CA GLY A 147 7.39 -8.58 -21.20
C GLY A 147 8.40 -7.77 -20.37
N GLY A 148 9.50 -8.40 -19.96
CA GLY A 148 10.59 -7.75 -19.24
C GLY A 148 10.28 -7.36 -17.79
N MET A 149 9.24 -7.90 -17.15
CA MET A 149 8.87 -7.60 -15.77
C MET A 149 8.40 -8.84 -14.98
N ALA A 150 8.94 -10.03 -15.30
CA ALA A 150 8.44 -11.28 -14.76
C ALA A 150 8.43 -11.33 -13.22
N ALA A 151 9.54 -10.99 -12.57
CA ALA A 151 9.64 -10.99 -11.11
C ALA A 151 8.63 -10.03 -10.45
N TYR A 152 8.49 -8.83 -11.00
CA TYR A 152 7.51 -7.85 -10.56
C TYR A 152 6.08 -8.36 -10.74
N ALA A 153 5.73 -8.84 -11.95
CA ALA A 153 4.39 -9.32 -12.26
C ALA A 153 3.98 -10.46 -11.34
N VAL A 154 4.85 -11.48 -11.16
CA VAL A 154 4.58 -12.60 -10.26
C VAL A 154 4.39 -12.13 -8.82
N SER A 155 5.24 -11.23 -8.32
CA SER A 155 5.11 -10.69 -6.95
C SER A 155 3.79 -9.96 -6.72
N LYS A 156 3.31 -9.19 -7.70
CA LYS A 156 2.03 -8.48 -7.61
C LYS A 156 0.83 -9.41 -7.79
N LEU A 157 0.90 -10.40 -8.69
CA LEU A 157 -0.15 -11.41 -8.81
C LEU A 157 -0.27 -12.26 -7.54
N ALA A 158 0.84 -12.61 -6.91
CA ALA A 158 0.84 -13.29 -5.62
C ALA A 158 0.19 -12.42 -4.51
N LEU A 159 0.45 -11.11 -4.50
CA LEU A 159 -0.24 -10.18 -3.61
C LEU A 159 -1.76 -10.14 -3.88
N HIS A 160 -2.20 -10.15 -5.15
CA HIS A 160 -3.63 -10.21 -5.49
C HIS A 160 -4.28 -11.49 -4.96
N ALA A 161 -3.60 -12.64 -5.09
CA ALA A 161 -4.06 -13.91 -4.53
C ALA A 161 -4.15 -13.85 -3.00
N LEU A 162 -3.15 -13.28 -2.32
CA LEU A 162 -3.16 -13.07 -0.87
C LEU A 162 -4.35 -12.20 -0.42
N VAL A 163 -4.64 -11.11 -1.10
CA VAL A 163 -5.80 -10.25 -0.83
C VAL A 163 -7.10 -11.04 -0.87
N ARG A 164 -7.31 -11.86 -1.90
CA ARG A 164 -8.51 -12.69 -2.03
C ARG A 164 -8.61 -13.75 -0.94
N ALA A 165 -7.51 -14.42 -0.61
CA ALA A 165 -7.46 -15.42 0.46
C ALA A 165 -7.82 -14.79 1.82
N LEU A 166 -7.16 -13.70 2.19
CA LEU A 166 -7.40 -13.02 3.46
C LEU A 166 -8.82 -12.43 3.56
N ALA A 167 -9.39 -11.96 2.44
CA ALA A 167 -10.78 -11.51 2.39
C ALA A 167 -11.77 -12.64 2.75
N GLN A 168 -11.56 -13.85 2.24
CA GLN A 168 -12.40 -15.00 2.56
C GLN A 168 -12.22 -15.47 4.01
N GLU A 169 -10.98 -15.57 4.47
CA GLU A 169 -10.65 -16.03 5.82
C GLU A 169 -11.23 -15.12 6.91
N ASN A 170 -11.30 -13.80 6.67
CA ASN A 170 -11.65 -12.81 7.69
C ASN A 170 -13.06 -12.20 7.51
N ARG A 171 -13.86 -12.75 6.58
CA ARG A 171 -15.20 -12.23 6.28
C ARG A 171 -16.14 -12.26 7.48
N ARG A 172 -16.06 -13.32 8.29
CA ARG A 172 -16.91 -13.49 9.48
C ARG A 172 -16.53 -12.55 10.62
N ASP A 173 -15.29 -12.09 10.64
CA ASP A 173 -14.77 -11.16 11.64
C ASP A 173 -14.99 -9.68 11.25
N GLY A 174 -15.70 -9.43 10.13
CA GLY A 174 -15.95 -8.07 9.65
C GLY A 174 -14.72 -7.34 9.11
N VAL A 175 -13.63 -8.06 8.82
CA VAL A 175 -12.42 -7.47 8.22
C VAL A 175 -12.50 -7.55 6.71
N ARG A 176 -12.38 -6.40 6.06
CA ARG A 176 -12.38 -6.29 4.60
C ARG A 176 -10.95 -6.20 4.09
N VAL A 177 -10.65 -6.93 3.01
CA VAL A 177 -9.33 -6.92 2.38
C VAL A 177 -9.50 -6.72 0.89
N ASN A 178 -8.99 -5.61 0.37
CA ASN A 178 -9.11 -5.24 -1.05
C ASN A 178 -7.77 -4.78 -1.62
N ALA A 179 -7.66 -4.66 -2.92
CA ALA A 179 -6.53 -4.01 -3.57
C ALA A 179 -7.01 -2.97 -4.59
N VAL A 180 -6.22 -1.90 -4.73
CA VAL A 180 -6.28 -0.99 -5.88
C VAL A 180 -5.24 -1.44 -6.90
N LEU A 181 -5.60 -1.41 -8.19
CA LEU A 181 -4.73 -1.79 -9.30
C LEU A 181 -4.46 -0.55 -10.18
N PRO A 182 -3.50 0.30 -9.82
CA PRO A 182 -3.15 1.42 -10.66
C PRO A 182 -2.55 0.95 -12.00
N GLY A 183 -2.79 1.71 -13.05
CA GLY A 183 -1.96 1.73 -14.23
C GLY A 183 -0.63 2.44 -13.95
N THR A 184 -0.09 3.16 -14.92
CA THR A 184 1.11 3.97 -14.70
C THR A 184 0.78 5.15 -13.78
N ILE A 185 1.50 5.23 -12.66
CA ILE A 185 1.32 6.32 -11.70
C ILE A 185 2.10 7.55 -12.19
N ASP A 186 1.47 8.70 -12.22
CA ASP A 186 2.11 9.96 -12.60
C ASP A 186 3.05 10.44 -11.49
N THR A 187 4.32 10.08 -11.62
CA THR A 187 5.40 10.44 -10.70
C THR A 187 6.58 11.03 -11.44
N PRO A 188 7.42 11.87 -10.79
CA PRO A 188 8.65 12.38 -11.41
C PRO A 188 9.55 11.26 -11.96
N ALA A 189 9.68 10.14 -11.23
CA ALA A 189 10.49 8.99 -11.65
C ALA A 189 9.94 8.34 -12.92
N ASN A 190 8.62 8.13 -13.02
CA ASN A 190 8.01 7.57 -14.22
C ASN A 190 8.06 8.54 -15.40
N ARG A 191 7.91 9.85 -15.16
CA ARG A 191 8.07 10.88 -16.18
C ARG A 191 9.48 10.89 -16.76
N GLU A 192 10.49 10.70 -15.91
CA GLU A 192 11.89 10.64 -16.36
C GLU A 192 12.19 9.32 -17.09
N ALA A 193 11.69 8.20 -16.62
CA ALA A 193 11.90 6.88 -17.23
C ALA A 193 11.18 6.77 -18.60
N MET A 194 10.04 7.43 -18.76
CA MET A 194 9.16 7.34 -19.95
C MET A 194 8.91 8.73 -20.57
N LYS A 195 9.98 9.42 -20.96
CA LYS A 195 9.93 10.82 -21.45
C LYS A 195 8.98 11.05 -22.62
N ASN A 196 8.88 10.08 -23.52
CA ASN A 196 8.10 10.16 -24.76
C ASN A 196 6.73 9.47 -24.66
N ALA A 197 6.33 8.96 -23.47
CA ALA A 197 5.04 8.32 -23.32
C ALA A 197 3.90 9.33 -23.30
N ASP A 198 2.77 8.95 -23.91
CA ASP A 198 1.51 9.65 -23.68
C ASP A 198 1.08 9.45 -22.22
N ARG A 199 0.89 10.57 -21.53
CA ARG A 199 0.54 10.61 -20.11
C ARG A 199 -0.94 10.80 -19.83
N SER A 200 -1.76 10.90 -20.86
CA SER A 200 -3.21 11.13 -20.72
C SER A 200 -3.89 10.04 -19.89
N SER A 201 -3.39 8.80 -19.98
CA SER A 201 -3.88 7.65 -19.22
C SER A 201 -3.19 7.43 -17.86
N TRP A 202 -2.23 8.29 -17.47
CA TRP A 202 -1.52 8.12 -16.21
C TRP A 202 -2.36 8.56 -15.03
N THR A 203 -2.35 7.74 -13.98
CA THR A 203 -3.17 7.98 -12.79
C THR A 203 -2.40 8.80 -11.75
N THR A 204 -2.99 9.87 -11.26
CA THR A 204 -2.35 10.68 -10.22
C THR A 204 -2.31 9.95 -8.89
N PRO A 205 -1.28 10.15 -8.05
CA PRO A 205 -1.25 9.60 -6.68
C PRO A 205 -2.48 9.97 -5.86
N ASP A 206 -3.03 11.17 -6.08
CA ASP A 206 -4.22 11.65 -5.38
C ASP A 206 -5.49 10.88 -5.78
N SER A 207 -5.67 10.56 -7.06
CA SER A 207 -6.80 9.73 -7.51
C SER A 207 -6.75 8.32 -6.90
N ILE A 208 -5.56 7.72 -6.83
CA ILE A 208 -5.38 6.41 -6.19
C ILE A 208 -5.68 6.51 -4.69
N ALA A 209 -5.18 7.55 -4.01
CA ALA A 209 -5.40 7.77 -2.59
C ALA A 209 -6.89 7.88 -2.25
N ARG A 210 -7.70 8.54 -3.08
CA ARG A 210 -9.17 8.62 -2.89
C ARG A 210 -9.82 7.24 -2.90
N VAL A 211 -9.43 6.36 -3.82
CA VAL A 211 -9.97 5.00 -3.87
C VAL A 211 -9.51 4.18 -2.66
N VAL A 212 -8.25 4.34 -2.22
CA VAL A 212 -7.74 3.70 -1.00
C VAL A 212 -8.57 4.13 0.21
N LEU A 213 -8.83 5.42 0.37
CA LEU A 213 -9.65 5.94 1.49
C LEU A 213 -11.08 5.40 1.44
N PHE A 214 -11.72 5.39 0.27
CA PHE A 214 -13.04 4.79 0.10
C PHE A 214 -13.05 3.34 0.55
N LEU A 215 -12.08 2.53 0.11
CA LEU A 215 -11.99 1.12 0.48
C LEU A 215 -11.65 0.88 1.97
N LEU A 216 -11.00 1.84 2.63
CA LEU A 216 -10.77 1.80 4.08
C LEU A 216 -12.00 2.26 4.88
N SER A 217 -12.86 3.11 4.32
CA SER A 217 -14.02 3.68 5.01
C SER A 217 -15.18 2.68 5.14
N SER A 218 -16.13 3.02 6.01
CA SER A 218 -17.39 2.24 6.16
C SER A 218 -18.28 2.24 4.91
N ASP A 219 -18.09 3.18 3.99
CA ASP A 219 -18.90 3.27 2.78
C ASP A 219 -18.65 2.09 1.83
N SER A 220 -17.53 1.40 1.97
CA SER A 220 -17.21 0.18 1.25
C SER A 220 -17.52 -1.11 2.05
N ALA A 221 -18.42 -1.05 3.04
CA ALA A 221 -18.74 -2.18 3.93
C ALA A 221 -19.11 -3.48 3.19
N ALA A 222 -19.75 -3.38 2.04
CA ALA A 222 -20.13 -4.53 1.21
C ALA A 222 -18.99 -5.04 0.28
N THR A 223 -17.80 -4.40 0.31
CA THR A 223 -16.71 -4.69 -0.62
C THR A 223 -15.55 -5.38 0.09
N THR A 224 -15.29 -6.64 -0.24
CA THR A 224 -14.12 -7.41 0.22
C THR A 224 -13.67 -8.40 -0.85
N GLY A 225 -12.37 -8.63 -0.99
CA GLY A 225 -11.77 -9.47 -2.03
C GLY A 225 -11.70 -8.81 -3.41
N ALA A 226 -12.05 -7.52 -3.51
CA ALA A 226 -12.03 -6.79 -4.75
C ALA A 226 -10.61 -6.37 -5.17
N LEU A 227 -10.36 -6.49 -6.46
CA LEU A 227 -9.20 -5.93 -7.15
C LEU A 227 -9.72 -4.79 -8.02
N VAL A 228 -9.54 -3.56 -7.58
CA VAL A 228 -10.17 -2.37 -8.16
C VAL A 228 -9.21 -1.64 -9.10
N PRO A 229 -9.40 -1.69 -10.42
CA PRO A 229 -8.64 -0.88 -11.36
C PRO A 229 -8.80 0.61 -11.05
N VAL A 230 -7.68 1.34 -11.10
CA VAL A 230 -7.67 2.79 -10.92
C VAL A 230 -6.90 3.41 -12.08
N ASP A 231 -7.66 3.89 -13.04
CA ASP A 231 -7.14 4.53 -14.25
C ASP A 231 -7.54 6.00 -14.30
N ALA A 232 -6.80 6.81 -15.04
CA ALA A 232 -7.29 8.14 -15.36
C ALA A 232 -8.55 8.03 -16.22
N PRO A 233 -9.53 8.93 -16.05
CA PRO A 233 -10.60 9.04 -17.03
C PRO A 233 -9.99 9.36 -18.39
N GLY A 234 -10.34 8.55 -19.40
CA GLY A 234 -9.88 8.74 -20.78
C GLY A 234 -10.43 10.02 -21.41
#